data_288a2a4670c31fc7359ebbb65ab53fae
#
_entry.id   288a2a4670c31fc7359ebbb65ab53fae
#
_cell.length_a   1.000
_cell.length_b   1.000
_cell.length_c   1.000
_cell.angle_alpha   90.00
_cell.angle_beta   90.00
_cell.angle_gamma   90.00
#
_symmetry.space_group_name_H-M   'P 1'
#
loop_
_entity.id
_entity.type
_entity.pdbx_description
1 polymer ?
#
loop_
_entity_poly.entity_id
_entity_poly.type
_entity_poly.pdbx_seq_one_letter_code
_entity_poly.pdbx_strand_id
1 'polypeptide(L)'
;MIKITDTGIDQLLKKFDRLSAKSQAEVQSALNDWADRTAADAKALVRSNSSDEGNLLNSIKPLYGSGSAAVVATAKYAAYIEFGTRKFAQTYVAGLPPDWQQIAAKTKGRAGGTFKEFVQTLIGWVQRKGIARGPEAKSAAYNIAKKIMVNGIRPRPFLYPSSNRNLPILLNDIKKILIQ
;
A
#
# COMPACT_ATOMS: atom_id res chain seq x y z
N MET A 1 0.17 0.50 -9.22
CA MET A 1 1.13 1.22 -8.37
C MET A 1 0.37 2.09 -7.40
N ILE A 2 0.64 1.98 -6.11
CA ILE A 2 0.16 2.92 -5.08
C ILE A 2 1.37 3.70 -4.62
N LYS A 3 1.30 5.03 -4.70
CA LYS A 3 2.28 5.96 -4.17
C LYS A 3 1.61 6.80 -3.09
N ILE A 4 2.21 6.83 -1.90
CA ILE A 4 1.78 7.69 -0.82
C ILE A 4 2.76 8.85 -0.76
N THR A 5 2.25 10.03 -0.96
CA THR A 5 2.87 11.31 -0.59
C THR A 5 1.94 11.98 0.40
N ASP A 6 2.45 12.47 1.49
CA ASP A 6 1.63 13.19 2.45
C ASP A 6 1.40 14.63 1.96
N THR A 7 0.16 14.95 1.63
CA THR A 7 -0.22 16.28 1.11
C THR A 7 -0.26 17.37 2.20
N GLY A 8 -0.31 16.97 3.47
CA GLY A 8 -0.25 17.92 4.60
C GLY A 8 1.11 18.58 4.78
N ILE A 9 2.15 18.01 4.17
CA ILE A 9 3.51 18.54 4.20
C ILE A 9 3.72 19.62 3.15
N ASP A 10 2.87 19.77 2.14
CA ASP A 10 3.04 20.75 1.05
C ASP A 10 3.17 22.21 1.53
N GLN A 11 2.48 22.56 2.61
CA GLN A 11 2.63 23.91 3.20
C GLN A 11 3.95 24.08 3.95
N LEU A 12 4.47 23.02 4.55
CA LEU A 12 5.79 23.01 5.19
C LEU A 12 6.90 23.04 4.11
N LEU A 13 6.72 22.32 3.00
CA LEU A 13 7.66 22.32 1.87
C LEU A 13 7.78 23.69 1.20
N LYS A 14 6.70 24.49 1.10
CA LYS A 14 6.77 25.87 0.63
C LYS A 14 7.64 26.78 1.51
N LYS A 15 7.84 26.41 2.78
CA LYS A 15 8.75 27.10 3.70
C LYS A 15 10.17 26.49 3.67
N PHE A 16 10.32 25.31 3.10
CA PHE A 16 11.56 24.55 3.04
C PHE A 16 12.68 25.34 2.36
N ASP A 17 12.37 25.99 1.24
CA ASP A 17 13.35 26.80 0.48
C ASP A 17 13.88 28.02 1.26
N ARG A 18 13.21 28.40 2.34
CA ARG A 18 13.62 29.50 3.23
C ARG A 18 14.45 29.04 4.43
N LEU A 19 14.60 27.75 4.62
CA LEU A 19 15.39 27.19 5.70
C LEU A 19 16.90 27.28 5.37
N SER A 20 17.72 27.27 6.43
CA SER A 20 19.16 27.10 6.25
C SER A 20 19.47 25.75 5.59
N ALA A 21 20.60 25.65 4.90
CA ALA A 21 21.04 24.40 4.29
C ALA A 21 21.13 23.24 5.30
N LYS A 22 21.51 23.55 6.55
CA LYS A 22 21.54 22.58 7.67
C LYS A 22 20.13 22.06 7.98
N SER A 23 19.16 22.97 8.20
CA SER A 23 17.78 22.58 8.50
C SER A 23 17.13 21.83 7.33
N GLN A 24 17.45 22.19 6.08
CA GLN A 24 16.99 21.43 4.90
C GLN A 24 17.51 20.00 4.91
N ALA A 25 18.79 19.78 5.23
CA ALA A 25 19.36 18.44 5.33
C ALA A 25 18.72 17.62 6.45
N GLU A 26 18.47 18.23 7.62
CA GLU A 26 17.82 17.56 8.76
C GLU A 26 16.37 17.18 8.43
N VAL A 27 15.59 18.07 7.79
CA VAL A 27 14.23 17.76 7.33
C VAL A 27 14.24 16.64 6.28
N GLN A 28 15.19 16.68 5.33
CA GLN A 28 15.33 15.61 4.34
C GLN A 28 15.63 14.26 5.01
N SER A 29 16.50 14.24 6.02
CA SER A 29 16.79 13.05 6.81
C SER A 29 15.53 12.52 7.50
N ALA A 30 14.74 13.37 8.14
CA ALA A 30 13.49 12.98 8.79
C ALA A 30 12.46 12.40 7.80
N LEU A 31 12.37 12.97 6.59
CA LEU A 31 11.52 12.45 5.50
C LEU A 31 11.97 11.06 5.04
N ASN A 32 13.27 10.85 4.88
CA ASN A 32 13.83 9.56 4.48
C ASN A 32 13.57 8.52 5.55
N ASP A 33 13.82 8.84 6.82
CA ASP A 33 13.57 7.96 7.96
C ASP A 33 12.08 7.57 8.08
N TRP A 34 11.18 8.52 7.79
CA TRP A 34 9.74 8.22 7.74
C TRP A 34 9.42 7.22 6.62
N ALA A 35 9.99 7.41 5.43
CA ALA A 35 9.75 6.50 4.31
C ALA A 35 10.29 5.10 4.60
N ASP A 36 11.48 4.99 5.21
CA ASP A 36 12.08 3.71 5.58
C ASP A 36 11.26 2.98 6.64
N ARG A 37 10.89 3.66 7.73
CA ARG A 37 10.04 3.09 8.79
C ARG A 37 8.68 2.65 8.23
N THR A 38 8.06 3.50 7.40
CA THR A 38 6.76 3.18 6.79
C THR A 38 6.85 1.99 5.83
N ALA A 39 7.91 1.90 5.03
CA ALA A 39 8.14 0.76 4.16
C ALA A 39 8.41 -0.53 4.95
N ALA A 40 9.17 -0.45 6.04
CA ALA A 40 9.45 -1.59 6.91
C ALA A 40 8.18 -2.12 7.60
N ASP A 41 7.35 -1.22 8.16
CA ASP A 41 6.08 -1.58 8.79
C ASP A 41 5.10 -2.18 7.77
N ALA A 42 5.01 -1.59 6.58
CA ALA A 42 4.17 -2.10 5.51
C ALA A 42 4.59 -3.51 5.07
N LYS A 43 5.91 -3.76 4.95
CA LYS A 43 6.45 -5.11 4.68
C LYS A 43 6.12 -6.10 5.78
N ALA A 44 6.20 -5.69 7.05
CA ALA A 44 5.84 -6.54 8.19
C ALA A 44 4.37 -6.95 8.14
N LEU A 45 3.45 -6.00 7.85
CA LEU A 45 2.02 -6.27 7.70
C LEU A 45 1.73 -7.19 6.51
N VAL A 46 2.40 -7.00 5.37
CA VAL A 46 2.26 -7.90 4.22
C VAL A 46 2.75 -9.29 4.54
N ARG A 47 3.88 -9.42 5.25
CA ARG A 47 4.43 -10.73 5.63
C ARG A 47 3.47 -11.52 6.52
N SER A 48 2.83 -10.86 7.47
CA SER A 48 1.89 -11.51 8.40
C SER A 48 0.54 -11.86 7.75
N ASN A 49 0.04 -11.01 6.84
CA ASN A 49 -1.37 -11.08 6.42
C ASN A 49 -1.58 -11.41 4.94
N SER A 50 -0.60 -11.22 4.08
CA SER A 50 -0.82 -11.20 2.62
C SER A 50 0.33 -11.79 1.80
N SER A 51 1.31 -12.44 2.44
CA SER A 51 2.45 -13.02 1.72
C SER A 51 2.09 -14.37 1.09
N ASP A 52 2.45 -14.53 -0.19
CA ASP A 52 2.47 -15.82 -0.88
C ASP A 52 3.87 -16.05 -1.45
N GLU A 53 4.20 -15.48 -2.62
CA GLU A 53 5.51 -15.59 -3.27
C GLU A 53 6.46 -14.44 -2.92
N GLY A 54 6.07 -13.55 -2.02
CA GLY A 54 6.86 -12.38 -1.64
C GLY A 54 6.83 -11.22 -2.66
N ASN A 55 6.13 -11.37 -3.79
CA ASN A 55 6.10 -10.35 -4.85
C ASN A 55 5.59 -8.99 -4.36
N LEU A 56 4.52 -8.98 -3.53
CA LEU A 56 4.01 -7.74 -2.95
C LEU A 56 5.03 -7.15 -1.97
N LEU A 57 5.59 -7.96 -1.10
CA LEU A 57 6.59 -7.55 -0.12
C LEU A 57 7.80 -6.90 -0.79
N ASN A 58 8.33 -7.53 -1.84
CA ASN A 58 9.49 -7.03 -2.59
C ASN A 58 9.15 -5.78 -3.43
N SER A 59 7.88 -5.56 -3.74
CA SER A 59 7.41 -4.39 -4.48
C SER A 59 7.29 -3.12 -3.64
N ILE A 60 7.36 -3.23 -2.31
CA ILE A 60 7.27 -2.10 -1.39
C ILE A 60 8.65 -1.47 -1.25
N LYS A 61 8.80 -0.21 -1.65
CA LYS A 61 10.07 0.51 -1.63
C LYS A 61 9.87 1.95 -1.16
N PRO A 62 10.79 2.48 -0.34
CA PRO A 62 10.87 3.92 -0.13
C PRO A 62 11.40 4.59 -1.40
N LEU A 63 10.99 5.81 -1.64
CA LEU A 63 11.51 6.70 -2.68
C LEU A 63 11.90 8.03 -2.03
N TYR A 64 13.06 8.53 -2.38
CA TYR A 64 13.61 9.77 -1.86
C TYR A 64 13.69 10.81 -2.97
N GLY A 65 13.33 12.03 -2.66
CA GLY A 65 13.44 13.19 -3.54
C GLY A 65 13.95 14.41 -2.77
N SER A 66 14.32 15.46 -3.47
CA SER A 66 14.67 16.73 -2.83
C SER A 66 13.44 17.34 -2.16
N GLY A 67 13.49 17.54 -0.84
CA GLY A 67 12.37 18.03 -0.05
C GLY A 67 11.14 17.10 -0.01
N SER A 68 11.30 15.81 -0.38
CA SER A 68 10.19 14.87 -0.42
C SER A 68 10.62 13.44 -0.17
N ALA A 69 9.70 12.61 0.34
CA ALA A 69 9.86 11.18 0.37
C ALA A 69 8.50 10.50 0.09
N ALA A 70 8.53 9.28 -0.38
CA ALA A 70 7.33 8.51 -0.64
C ALA A 70 7.56 7.02 -0.37
N VAL A 71 6.48 6.28 -0.16
CA VAL A 71 6.50 4.81 -0.17
C VAL A 71 5.62 4.32 -1.31
N VAL A 72 6.14 3.41 -2.11
CA VAL A 72 5.43 2.84 -3.24
C VAL A 72 5.31 1.33 -3.14
N ALA A 73 4.20 0.79 -3.62
CA ALA A 73 4.02 -0.62 -3.88
C ALA A 73 3.74 -0.81 -5.38
N THR A 74 4.71 -1.40 -6.09
CA THR A 74 4.67 -1.49 -7.56
C THR A 74 3.93 -2.72 -8.07
N ALA A 75 3.60 -3.70 -7.22
CA ALA A 75 2.82 -4.85 -7.62
C ALA A 75 1.46 -4.43 -8.17
N LYS A 76 1.08 -4.97 -9.34
CA LYS A 76 -0.17 -4.62 -10.04
C LYS A 76 -1.43 -4.81 -9.19
N TYR A 77 -1.38 -5.75 -8.26
CA TYR A 77 -2.50 -6.09 -7.38
C TYR A 77 -2.42 -5.42 -5.99
N ALA A 78 -1.41 -4.60 -5.72
CA ALA A 78 -1.22 -3.93 -4.42
C ALA A 78 -2.47 -3.15 -3.97
N ALA A 79 -3.12 -2.44 -4.91
CA ALA A 79 -4.35 -1.69 -4.64
C ALA A 79 -5.52 -2.58 -4.20
N TYR A 80 -5.63 -3.78 -4.76
CA TYR A 80 -6.69 -4.72 -4.38
C TYR A 80 -6.49 -5.30 -2.98
N ILE A 81 -5.23 -5.44 -2.56
CA ILE A 81 -4.89 -5.86 -1.20
C ILE A 81 -5.13 -4.72 -0.22
N GLU A 82 -4.68 -3.50 -0.54
CA GLU A 82 -4.84 -2.32 0.32
C GLU A 82 -6.31 -1.95 0.52
N PHE A 83 -7.04 -1.76 -0.57
CA PHE A 83 -8.40 -1.21 -0.51
C PHE A 83 -9.51 -2.26 -0.60
N GLY A 84 -9.17 -3.50 -0.96
CA GLY A 84 -10.16 -4.50 -1.29
C GLY A 84 -10.83 -4.26 -2.64
N THR A 85 -11.94 -4.98 -2.90
CA THR A 85 -12.72 -4.80 -4.12
C THR A 85 -14.22 -4.83 -3.83
N ARG A 86 -15.04 -4.30 -4.77
CA ARG A 86 -16.51 -4.31 -4.72
C ARG A 86 -17.04 -3.71 -3.41
N LYS A 87 -18.04 -4.37 -2.77
CA LYS A 87 -18.66 -3.88 -1.54
C LYS A 87 -17.68 -3.70 -0.38
N PHE A 88 -16.67 -4.53 -0.29
CA PHE A 88 -15.66 -4.40 0.77
C PHE A 88 -14.81 -3.13 0.58
N ALA A 89 -14.45 -2.80 -0.67
CA ALA A 89 -13.76 -1.55 -0.96
C ALA A 89 -14.65 -0.33 -0.64
N GLN A 90 -15.93 -0.36 -1.00
CA GLN A 90 -16.85 0.74 -0.72
C GLN A 90 -16.91 1.06 0.78
N THR A 91 -17.11 0.02 1.60
CA THR A 91 -17.20 0.18 3.06
C THR A 91 -15.88 0.65 3.66
N TYR A 92 -14.76 0.06 3.25
CA TYR A 92 -13.46 0.40 3.81
C TYR A 92 -13.01 1.81 3.39
N VAL A 93 -13.07 2.12 2.10
CA VAL A 93 -12.62 3.42 1.56
C VAL A 93 -13.44 4.58 2.09
N ALA A 94 -14.74 4.40 2.32
CA ALA A 94 -15.59 5.44 2.91
C ALA A 94 -15.14 5.86 4.32
N GLY A 95 -14.47 4.98 5.07
CA GLY A 95 -13.92 5.27 6.38
C GLY A 95 -12.50 5.89 6.37
N LEU A 96 -11.88 6.03 5.20
CA LEU A 96 -10.53 6.60 5.08
C LEU A 96 -10.57 8.13 4.97
N PRO A 97 -9.45 8.83 5.30
CA PRO A 97 -9.29 10.25 5.01
C PRO A 97 -9.46 10.58 3.51
N PRO A 98 -9.87 11.84 3.16
CA PRO A 98 -10.18 12.23 1.78
C PRO A 98 -9.04 12.02 0.77
N ASP A 99 -7.79 12.24 1.17
CA ASP A 99 -6.59 12.00 0.35
C ASP A 99 -6.44 10.50 0.01
N TRP A 100 -6.67 9.62 0.96
CA TRP A 100 -6.67 8.18 0.75
C TRP A 100 -7.84 7.69 -0.09
N GLN A 101 -9.00 8.32 0.04
CA GLN A 101 -10.14 8.05 -0.85
C GLN A 101 -9.80 8.42 -2.30
N GLN A 102 -9.10 9.55 -2.53
CA GLN A 102 -8.63 9.95 -3.86
C GLN A 102 -7.59 8.97 -4.42
N ILE A 103 -6.65 8.50 -3.60
CA ILE A 103 -5.68 7.46 -3.99
C ILE A 103 -6.42 6.20 -4.41
N ALA A 104 -7.39 5.74 -3.61
CA ALA A 104 -8.19 4.57 -3.94
C ALA A 104 -8.97 4.75 -5.26
N ALA A 105 -9.53 5.93 -5.51
CA ALA A 105 -10.24 6.24 -6.75
C ALA A 105 -9.32 6.20 -7.99
N LYS A 106 -8.11 6.76 -7.88
CA LYS A 106 -7.10 6.76 -8.95
C LYS A 106 -6.51 5.38 -9.23
N THR A 107 -6.51 4.49 -8.24
CA THR A 107 -5.95 3.14 -8.35
C THR A 107 -6.97 2.08 -8.72
N LYS A 108 -8.23 2.45 -8.96
CA LYS A 108 -9.25 1.53 -9.50
C LYS A 108 -8.73 0.95 -10.81
N GLY A 109 -8.18 -0.27 -10.74
CA GLY A 109 -7.70 -1.00 -11.90
C GLY A 109 -8.86 -1.38 -12.82
N ARG A 110 -8.64 -1.34 -14.13
CA ARG A 110 -9.49 -2.05 -15.07
C ARG A 110 -9.21 -3.54 -14.88
N ALA A 111 -10.26 -4.32 -14.62
CA ALA A 111 -10.15 -5.77 -14.67
C ALA A 111 -9.73 -6.14 -16.09
N GLY A 112 -8.52 -6.64 -16.25
CA GLY A 112 -8.06 -7.24 -17.51
C GLY A 112 -8.09 -8.77 -17.37
N GLY A 113 -8.25 -9.45 -18.49
CA GLY A 113 -8.29 -10.91 -18.53
C GLY A 113 -9.69 -11.53 -18.42
N THR A 114 -9.76 -12.79 -18.74
CA THR A 114 -10.98 -13.61 -18.70
C THR A 114 -11.14 -14.28 -17.34
N PHE A 115 -12.37 -14.69 -17.02
CA PHE A 115 -12.64 -15.49 -15.82
C PHE A 115 -11.83 -16.81 -15.83
N LYS A 116 -11.63 -17.41 -17.00
CA LYS A 116 -10.82 -18.62 -17.17
C LYS A 116 -9.37 -18.40 -16.76
N GLU A 117 -8.75 -17.31 -17.20
CA GLU A 117 -7.38 -16.93 -16.81
C GLU A 117 -7.26 -16.65 -15.32
N PHE A 118 -8.27 -16.01 -14.73
CA PHE A 118 -8.31 -15.77 -13.30
C PHE A 118 -8.37 -17.09 -12.51
N VAL A 119 -9.24 -18.04 -12.91
CA VAL A 119 -9.29 -19.37 -12.31
C VAL A 119 -7.94 -20.09 -12.44
N GLN A 120 -7.32 -20.02 -13.62
CA GLN A 120 -6.02 -20.66 -13.87
C GLN A 120 -4.93 -20.13 -12.94
N THR A 121 -4.89 -18.82 -12.71
CA THR A 121 -3.97 -18.19 -11.75
C THR A 121 -4.21 -18.68 -10.32
N LEU A 122 -5.48 -18.87 -9.94
CA LEU A 122 -5.83 -19.34 -8.60
C LEU A 122 -5.49 -20.81 -8.36
N ILE A 123 -5.40 -21.66 -9.37
CA ILE A 123 -5.04 -23.09 -9.21
C ILE A 123 -3.65 -23.20 -8.54
N GLY A 124 -2.66 -22.49 -9.06
CA GLY A 124 -1.32 -22.49 -8.49
C GLY A 124 -1.30 -21.98 -7.04
N TRP A 125 -2.06 -20.93 -6.77
CA TRP A 125 -2.21 -20.39 -5.41
C TRP A 125 -2.87 -21.39 -4.45
N VAL A 126 -3.95 -22.06 -4.86
CA VAL A 126 -4.66 -23.09 -4.07
C VAL A 126 -3.72 -24.23 -3.69
N GLN A 127 -2.90 -24.68 -4.64
CA GLN A 127 -1.93 -25.76 -4.43
C GLN A 127 -0.81 -25.34 -3.46
N ARG A 128 -0.22 -24.14 -3.64
CA ARG A 128 0.82 -23.62 -2.74
C ARG A 128 0.32 -23.42 -1.31
N LYS A 129 -0.94 -23.01 -1.16
CA LYS A 129 -1.57 -22.83 0.17
C LYS A 129 -2.05 -24.16 0.78
N GLY A 130 -1.91 -25.28 0.11
CA GLY A 130 -2.33 -26.58 0.61
C GLY A 130 -3.85 -26.73 0.75
N ILE A 131 -4.63 -25.88 0.07
CA ILE A 131 -6.10 -25.89 0.16
C ILE A 131 -6.65 -27.14 -0.56
N ALA A 132 -6.13 -27.46 -1.74
CA ALA A 132 -6.46 -28.66 -2.49
C ALA A 132 -5.33 -29.01 -3.48
N ARG A 133 -5.29 -30.24 -3.95
CA ARG A 133 -4.30 -30.77 -4.90
C ARG A 133 -4.98 -31.47 -6.07
N GLY A 134 -4.22 -31.68 -7.17
CA GLY A 134 -4.71 -32.41 -8.33
C GLY A 134 -6.01 -31.84 -8.90
N PRO A 135 -6.97 -32.69 -9.31
CA PRO A 135 -8.24 -32.26 -9.89
C PRO A 135 -9.07 -31.36 -8.97
N GLU A 136 -9.00 -31.58 -7.65
CA GLU A 136 -9.73 -30.81 -6.65
C GLU A 136 -9.27 -29.34 -6.59
N ALA A 137 -7.99 -29.07 -6.89
CA ALA A 137 -7.46 -27.72 -6.93
C ALA A 137 -8.17 -26.85 -7.98
N LYS A 138 -8.56 -27.41 -9.11
CA LYS A 138 -9.33 -26.72 -10.15
C LYS A 138 -10.73 -26.35 -9.68
N SER A 139 -11.41 -27.29 -9.02
CA SER A 139 -12.75 -27.07 -8.45
C SER A 139 -12.70 -26.00 -7.34
N ALA A 140 -11.74 -26.10 -6.42
CA ALA A 140 -11.54 -25.13 -5.36
C ALA A 140 -11.24 -23.74 -5.92
N ALA A 141 -10.33 -23.63 -6.91
CA ALA A 141 -10.01 -22.38 -7.57
C ALA A 141 -11.21 -21.74 -8.26
N TYR A 142 -12.04 -22.53 -8.94
CA TYR A 142 -13.27 -22.06 -9.57
C TYR A 142 -14.25 -21.48 -8.56
N ASN A 143 -14.49 -22.19 -7.47
CA ASN A 143 -15.41 -21.75 -6.41
C ASN A 143 -14.91 -20.46 -5.71
N ILE A 144 -13.59 -20.36 -5.46
CA ILE A 144 -12.96 -19.16 -4.91
C ILE A 144 -13.09 -18.01 -5.88
N ALA A 145 -12.78 -18.21 -7.17
CA ALA A 145 -12.93 -17.19 -8.21
C ALA A 145 -14.35 -16.65 -8.28
N LYS A 146 -15.36 -17.55 -8.30
CA LYS A 146 -16.77 -17.19 -8.31
C LYS A 146 -17.15 -16.35 -7.08
N LYS A 147 -16.68 -16.75 -5.90
CA LYS A 147 -16.93 -16.01 -4.65
C LYS A 147 -16.27 -14.62 -4.66
N ILE A 148 -15.05 -14.51 -5.18
CA ILE A 148 -14.36 -13.22 -5.35
C ILE A 148 -15.10 -12.34 -6.37
N MET A 149 -15.57 -12.91 -7.47
CA MET A 149 -16.33 -12.17 -8.48
C MET A 149 -17.65 -11.64 -7.95
N VAL A 150 -18.29 -12.31 -7.01
CA VAL A 150 -19.55 -11.85 -6.41
C VAL A 150 -19.31 -10.90 -5.23
N ASN A 151 -18.50 -11.30 -4.27
CA ASN A 151 -18.34 -10.59 -3.00
C ASN A 151 -17.19 -9.58 -2.99
N GLY A 152 -16.18 -9.77 -3.84
CA GLY A 152 -14.93 -9.02 -3.81
C GLY A 152 -13.87 -9.63 -2.89
N ILE A 153 -12.74 -8.94 -2.82
CA ILE A 153 -11.61 -9.23 -1.94
C ILE A 153 -11.74 -8.31 -0.72
N ARG A 154 -11.60 -8.88 0.48
CA ARG A 154 -11.53 -8.09 1.71
C ARG A 154 -10.23 -7.29 1.75
N PRO A 155 -10.25 -6.02 2.17
CA PRO A 155 -9.04 -5.24 2.33
C PRO A 155 -8.13 -5.86 3.40
N ARG A 156 -6.85 -5.82 3.13
CA ARG A 156 -5.76 -6.14 4.07
C ARG A 156 -4.76 -5.00 3.99
N PRO A 157 -5.11 -3.86 4.59
CA PRO A 157 -4.34 -2.63 4.43
C PRO A 157 -2.94 -2.79 5.04
N PHE A 158 -1.95 -2.27 4.35
CA PHE A 158 -0.55 -2.31 4.77
C PHE A 158 0.12 -0.94 4.64
N LEU A 159 -0.25 -0.13 3.65
CA LEU A 159 0.32 1.21 3.47
C LEU A 159 -0.35 2.24 4.39
N TYR A 160 -1.69 2.29 4.41
CA TYR A 160 -2.41 3.24 5.24
C TYR A 160 -2.07 3.12 6.73
N PRO A 161 -2.18 1.94 7.37
CA PRO A 161 -1.87 1.82 8.79
C PRO A 161 -0.40 2.12 9.09
N SER A 162 0.53 1.80 8.19
CA SER A 162 1.95 2.09 8.36
C SER A 162 2.24 3.58 8.25
N SER A 163 1.66 4.27 7.26
CA SER A 163 1.77 5.73 7.12
C SER A 163 1.16 6.45 8.32
N ASN A 164 -0.06 6.08 8.70
CA ASN A 164 -0.77 6.70 9.81
C ASN A 164 -0.05 6.55 11.16
N ARG A 165 0.68 5.44 11.36
CA ARG A 165 1.52 5.23 12.55
C ARG A 165 2.74 6.13 12.56
N ASN A 166 3.41 6.29 11.42
CA ASN A 166 4.70 6.98 11.33
C ASN A 166 4.59 8.49 11.08
N LEU A 167 3.44 8.97 10.61
CA LEU A 167 3.22 10.39 10.33
C LEU A 167 3.36 11.29 11.57
N PRO A 168 2.80 10.96 12.74
CA PRO A 168 2.97 11.77 13.93
C PRO A 168 4.44 11.89 14.37
N ILE A 169 5.24 10.85 14.17
CA ILE A 169 6.67 10.83 14.46
C ILE A 169 7.38 11.83 13.57
N LEU A 170 7.16 11.75 12.25
CA LEU A 170 7.70 12.71 11.28
C LEU A 170 7.35 14.14 11.63
N LEU A 171 6.07 14.41 11.91
CA LEU A 171 5.63 15.77 12.25
C LEU A 171 6.30 16.31 13.52
N ASN A 172 6.52 15.46 14.51
CA ASN A 172 7.24 15.83 15.72
C ASN A 172 8.73 16.11 15.46
N ASP A 173 9.38 15.29 14.63
CA ASP A 173 10.79 15.47 14.26
C ASP A 173 10.97 16.78 13.48
N ILE A 174 10.11 17.05 12.49
CA ILE A 174 10.13 18.32 11.74
C ILE A 174 9.90 19.52 12.66
N LYS A 175 8.96 19.43 13.61
CA LYS A 175 8.73 20.51 14.58
C LYS A 175 9.97 20.83 15.40
N LYS A 176 10.69 19.83 15.88
CA LYS A 176 11.95 20.02 16.63
C LYS A 176 13.02 20.74 15.80
N ILE A 177 13.14 20.37 14.52
CA ILE A 177 14.11 21.00 13.59
C ILE A 177 13.78 22.49 13.35
N LEU A 178 12.48 22.81 13.27
CA LEU A 178 12.03 24.18 12.96
C LEU A 178 12.05 25.14 14.17
N ILE A 179 12.18 24.62 15.39
CA ILE A 179 12.22 25.43 16.65
C ILE A 179 13.67 25.70 17.08
N GLN A 180 14.65 25.01 16.51
CA GLN A 180 16.08 25.26 16.72
C GLN A 180 16.55 26.49 15.92
#